data_4ed8a9bf888e5d90c26f839c65e2757f
#
_entry.id   4ed8a9bf888e5d90c26f839c65e2757f
#
_cell.length_a   1.000
_cell.length_b   1.000
_cell.length_c   1.000
_cell.angle_alpha   90.00
_cell.angle_beta   90.00
_cell.angle_gamma   90.00
#
_symmetry.space_group_name_H-M   'P 1'
#
loop_
_entity.id
_entity.type
_entity.pdbx_description
1 polymer ?
#
loop_
_entity_poly.entity_id
_entity_poly.type
_entity_poly.pdbx_seq_one_letter_code
_entity_poly.pdbx_strand_id
1 'polypeptide(L)' 'LVLLDNMSPAQCAEAVSLVAGATRLEASGGITIENARAYAEAGVDYIAVGALTHSAPNFDIGLDMEVE' A
#
# COMPACT_ATOMS: atom_id res chain seq x y z
N LEU A 1 7.81 -11.67 -1.08
CA LEU A 1 7.41 -10.27 -0.89
C LEU A 1 8.33 -9.34 -1.65
N VAL A 2 7.76 -8.44 -2.40
CA VAL A 2 8.51 -7.44 -3.17
C VAL A 2 8.18 -6.06 -2.64
N LEU A 3 9.21 -5.26 -2.40
CA LEU A 3 9.03 -3.89 -1.93
C LEU A 3 8.96 -2.94 -3.13
N LEU A 4 7.93 -2.11 -3.15
CA LEU A 4 7.74 -1.08 -4.17
C LEU A 4 8.06 0.26 -3.54
N ASP A 5 9.34 0.59 -3.50
CA ASP A 5 9.83 1.75 -2.78
C ASP A 5 9.79 2.99 -3.67
N ASN A 6 9.19 4.06 -3.15
CA ASN A 6 9.11 5.34 -3.84
C ASN A 6 8.40 5.28 -5.19
N MET A 7 7.40 4.41 -5.30
CA MET A 7 6.60 4.30 -6.52
C MET A 7 5.26 4.97 -6.29
N SER A 8 4.73 5.58 -7.34
CA SER A 8 3.42 6.21 -7.28
C SER A 8 2.33 5.13 -7.23
N PRO A 9 1.11 5.49 -6.83
CA PRO A 9 0.00 4.53 -6.89
C PRO A 9 -0.19 3.93 -8.28
N ALA A 10 -0.03 4.74 -9.33
CA ALA A 10 -0.17 4.23 -10.69
C ALA A 10 0.91 3.19 -11.00
N GLN A 11 2.15 3.44 -10.57
CA GLN A 11 3.23 2.49 -10.78
C GLN A 11 2.98 1.22 -9.97
N CYS A 12 2.44 1.36 -8.77
CA CYS A 12 2.11 0.20 -7.95
C CYS A 12 1.02 -0.63 -8.61
N ALA A 13 0.00 0.01 -9.18
CA ALA A 13 -1.06 -0.71 -9.88
C ALA A 13 -0.49 -1.50 -11.06
N GLU A 14 0.47 -0.92 -11.76
CA GLU A 14 1.12 -1.61 -12.87
C GLU A 14 1.88 -2.82 -12.38
N ALA A 15 2.61 -2.67 -11.27
CA ALA A 15 3.36 -3.79 -10.69
C ALA A 15 2.41 -4.90 -10.24
N VAL A 16 1.28 -4.54 -9.63
CA VAL A 16 0.29 -5.52 -9.22
C VAL A 16 -0.19 -6.33 -10.42
N SER A 17 -0.44 -5.64 -11.52
CA SER A 17 -0.89 -6.29 -12.74
C SER A 17 0.17 -7.25 -13.28
N LEU A 18 1.43 -6.87 -13.19
CA LEU A 18 2.52 -7.68 -13.72
C LEU A 18 2.73 -8.96 -12.93
N VAL A 19 2.63 -8.89 -11.59
CA VAL A 19 2.88 -10.09 -10.79
C VAL A 19 1.65 -10.97 -10.69
N ALA A 20 0.46 -10.41 -10.88
CA ALA A 20 -0.79 -11.16 -10.97
C ALA A 20 -0.96 -12.18 -9.84
N GLY A 21 -0.61 -11.78 -8.62
CA GLY A 21 -0.79 -12.63 -7.46
C GLY A 21 0.33 -13.63 -7.22
N ALA A 22 1.39 -13.62 -8.04
CA ALA A 22 2.49 -14.56 -7.87
C ALA A 22 3.29 -14.27 -6.60
N THR A 23 3.27 -13.05 -6.11
CA THR A 23 3.94 -12.69 -4.88
C THR A 23 3.19 -11.55 -4.22
N ARG A 24 3.55 -11.26 -2.98
CA ARG A 24 2.94 -10.14 -2.26
C ARG A 24 3.76 -8.89 -2.45
N LEU A 25 3.09 -7.75 -2.46
CA LEU A 25 3.71 -6.46 -2.72
C LEU A 25 3.48 -5.53 -1.55
N GLU A 26 4.53 -4.81 -1.18
CA GLU A 26 4.45 -3.81 -0.13
C GLU A 26 4.87 -2.47 -0.69
N ALA A 27 3.99 -1.47 -0.61
CA ALA A 27 4.31 -0.11 -1.02
C ALA A 27 4.93 0.64 0.15
N SER A 28 6.00 1.37 -0.11
CA SER A 28 6.68 2.14 0.92
C SER A 28 7.30 3.39 0.32
N GLY A 29 7.81 4.25 1.20
CA GLY A 29 8.51 5.46 0.77
C GLY A 29 7.58 6.66 0.68
N GLY A 30 7.55 7.48 1.74
CA GLY A 30 6.80 8.73 1.73
C GLY A 30 5.29 8.57 1.73
N ILE A 31 4.79 7.42 2.14
CA ILE A 31 3.34 7.21 2.19
C ILE A 31 2.82 7.77 3.51
N THR A 32 1.78 8.58 3.40
CA THR A 32 1.10 9.18 4.55
C THR A 32 -0.30 8.63 4.62
N ILE A 33 -0.97 8.92 5.74
CA ILE A 33 -2.37 8.52 5.89
C ILE A 33 -3.23 9.10 4.77
N GLU A 34 -2.90 10.32 4.33
CA GLU A 34 -3.71 10.99 3.32
C GLU A 34 -3.63 10.32 1.96
N ASN A 35 -2.46 9.77 1.59
CA ASN A 35 -2.33 9.15 0.28
C ASN A 35 -2.37 7.62 0.32
N ALA A 36 -2.46 7.04 1.52
CA ALA A 36 -2.39 5.59 1.66
C ALA A 36 -3.56 4.89 0.97
N ARG A 37 -4.73 5.54 0.93
CA ARG A 37 -5.88 4.93 0.28
C ARG A 37 -5.61 4.67 -1.20
N ALA A 38 -4.93 5.60 -1.86
CA ALA A 38 -4.62 5.42 -3.28
C ALA A 38 -3.73 4.21 -3.50
N TYR A 39 -2.79 3.97 -2.57
CA TYR A 39 -1.94 2.78 -2.66
C TYR A 39 -2.73 1.51 -2.40
N ALA A 40 -3.66 1.55 -1.45
CA ALA A 40 -4.51 0.39 -1.19
C ALA A 40 -5.37 0.07 -2.41
N GLU A 41 -5.91 1.11 -3.06
CA GLU A 41 -6.73 0.92 -4.25
C GLU A 41 -5.91 0.42 -5.43
N ALA A 42 -4.60 0.67 -5.43
CA ALA A 42 -3.73 0.15 -6.47
C ALA A 42 -3.60 -1.38 -6.40
N GLY A 43 -3.92 -1.97 -5.27
CA GLY A 43 -3.96 -3.42 -5.16
C GLY A 43 -2.78 -4.04 -4.46
N VAL A 44 -1.90 -3.24 -3.85
CA VAL A 44 -0.80 -3.81 -3.07
C VAL A 44 -1.34 -4.54 -1.85
N ASP A 45 -0.53 -5.45 -1.32
CA ASP A 45 -0.95 -6.25 -0.16
C ASP A 45 -0.66 -5.53 1.15
N TYR A 46 0.41 -4.76 1.19
CA TYR A 46 0.84 -4.06 2.41
C TYR A 46 1.23 -2.64 2.10
N ILE A 47 1.08 -1.78 3.09
CA ILE A 47 1.42 -0.36 2.97
C ILE A 47 2.21 0.04 4.21
N ALA A 48 3.39 0.59 4.00
CA ALA A 48 4.23 1.08 5.09
C ALA A 48 3.97 2.58 5.27
N VAL A 49 3.40 2.95 6.40
CA VAL A 49 3.11 4.33 6.74
C VAL A 49 3.93 4.68 7.98
N GLY A 50 4.88 5.60 7.80
CA GLY A 50 5.82 5.87 8.87
C GLY A 50 6.65 4.63 9.16
N ALA A 51 6.70 4.21 10.41
CA ALA A 51 7.47 3.03 10.82
C ALA A 51 6.64 1.76 10.88
N LEU A 52 5.36 1.84 10.50
CA LEU A 52 4.46 0.70 10.64
C LEU A 52 4.00 0.19 9.29
N THR A 53 3.88 -1.12 9.19
CA THR A 53 3.36 -1.76 7.99
C THR A 53 1.95 -2.25 8.28
N HIS A 54 1.04 -1.94 7.37
CA HIS A 54 -0.37 -2.33 7.47
C HIS A 54 -0.74 -3.18 6.27
N SER A 55 -1.59 -4.18 6.48
CA SER A 55 -2.16 -4.87 5.32
C SER A 55 -3.16 -3.91 4.66
N ALA A 56 -3.19 -3.92 3.33
CA ALA A 56 -4.02 -2.98 2.60
C ALA A 56 -5.52 -3.11 2.94
N PRO A 57 -6.06 -4.32 3.03
CA PRO A 57 -7.47 -4.44 3.42
C PRO A 57 -7.75 -3.88 4.82
N ASN A 58 -6.82 -4.09 5.75
CA ASN A 58 -6.99 -3.56 7.11
C ASN A 58 -6.83 -2.06 7.13
N PHE A 59 -6.05 -1.51 6.23
CA PHE A 59 -5.84 -0.08 6.22
C PHE A 59 -7.11 0.66 5.81
N ASP A 60 -7.90 0.05 4.96
CA ASP A 60 -9.16 0.65 4.57
C ASP A 60 -10.06 0.83 5.80
N ILE A 61 -10.03 -0.14 6.70
CA ILE A 61 -10.72 -0.03 7.97
C ILE A 61 -9.96 0.90 8.89
N GLY A 62 -8.64 0.87 8.79
CA GLY A 62 -7.77 1.67 9.64
C GLY A 62 -7.97 3.15 9.50
N LEU A 63 -8.60 3.60 8.43
CA LEU A 63 -8.92 5.01 8.32
C LEU A 63 -9.77 5.48 9.47
N ASP A 64 -10.56 4.61 10.05
CA ASP A 64 -11.37 4.95 11.20
C ASP A 64 -10.54 5.11 12.45
N MET A 65 -9.36 4.52 12.47
CA MET A 65 -8.49 4.60 13.62
C MET A 65 -7.80 5.94 13.75
N GLU A 66 -7.86 6.73 12.69
CA GLU A 66 -7.24 8.04 12.73
C GLU A 66 -7.86 8.94 13.77
N VAL A 67 -9.09 8.68 14.10
CA VAL A 67 -9.80 9.50 15.06
C VAL A 67 -9.41 9.18 16.49
N GLU A 68 -8.65 8.15 16.66
CA GLU A 68 -8.14 7.82 17.98
C GLU A 68 -7.07 8.82 18.40
#